data_e70bb93641e680865cc6a53d68761a9d
#
_entry.id   e70bb93641e680865cc6a53d68761a9d
#
_cell.length_a   1.000
_cell.length_b   1.000
_cell.length_c   1.000
_cell.angle_alpha   90.00
_cell.angle_beta   90.00
_cell.angle_gamma   90.00
#
_symmetry.space_group_name_H-M   'P 1'
#
loop_
_entity.id
_entity.type
_entity.pdbx_description
1 polymer ?
#
loop_
_entity_poly.entity_id
_entity_poly.type
_entity_poly.pdbx_seq_one_letter_code
_entity_poly.pdbx_strand_id
1 'polypeptide(L)'
;AQALIHDPEVLLLDEPTTGLDPNQIVEIRELIKNIGREKTVIMSSHILAEIEATCDRVLIINKGKIVADGTSAELRNKSDKGKLLKICIQGGEDEDIYNELALIPELENIISSTPHHFEIQCERATEIEKKIFDICCQNNWYISEMTPVETRLEDIFRQVTKN
;
A
#
# COMPACT_ATOMS: atom_id res chain seq x y z
N ALA A 1 9.37 -26.20 14.57
CA ALA A 1 9.12 -27.62 14.87
C ALA A 1 8.75 -27.85 16.34
N GLN A 2 9.54 -27.41 17.34
CA GLN A 2 9.26 -27.66 18.76
C GLN A 2 7.92 -27.09 19.23
N ALA A 3 7.54 -25.89 18.84
CA ALA A 3 6.31 -25.23 19.24
C ALA A 3 5.02 -25.95 18.73
N LEU A 4 5.12 -26.82 17.76
CA LEU A 4 3.99 -27.57 17.18
C LEU A 4 3.81 -28.99 17.80
N ILE A 5 4.77 -29.46 18.58
CA ILE A 5 4.74 -30.83 19.13
C ILE A 5 3.55 -31.04 20.05
N HIS A 6 3.16 -30.01 20.80
CA HIS A 6 2.05 -30.07 21.77
C HIS A 6 0.69 -29.70 21.18
N ASP A 7 0.62 -29.53 19.87
CA ASP A 7 -0.61 -29.18 19.14
C ASP A 7 -1.39 -28.00 19.76
N PRO A 8 -0.75 -26.84 20.00
CA PRO A 8 -1.38 -25.72 20.70
C PRO A 8 -2.50 -25.08 19.86
N GLU A 9 -3.52 -24.53 20.50
CA GLU A 9 -4.58 -23.75 19.86
C GLU A 9 -4.08 -22.37 19.38
N VAL A 10 -3.09 -21.81 20.06
CA VAL A 10 -2.49 -20.52 19.77
C VAL A 10 -0.98 -20.70 19.61
N LEU A 11 -0.44 -20.25 18.47
CA LEU A 11 0.96 -20.31 18.14
C LEU A 11 1.55 -18.88 18.11
N LEU A 12 2.61 -18.65 18.88
CA LEU A 12 3.35 -17.40 18.88
C LEU A 12 4.70 -17.61 18.17
N LEU A 13 4.96 -16.83 17.14
CA LEU A 13 6.17 -16.87 16.34
C LEU A 13 6.85 -15.51 16.37
N ASP A 14 8.08 -15.46 16.87
CA ASP A 14 8.87 -14.25 16.90
C ASP A 14 9.90 -14.31 15.75
N GLU A 15 9.76 -13.39 14.79
CA GLU A 15 10.61 -13.27 13.60
C GLU A 15 10.86 -14.61 12.88
N PRO A 16 9.83 -15.37 12.49
CA PRO A 16 9.99 -16.77 12.04
C PRO A 16 10.77 -16.94 10.75
N THR A 17 10.97 -15.88 9.98
CA THR A 17 11.66 -15.87 8.68
C THR A 17 13.10 -15.35 8.76
N THR A 18 13.52 -14.84 9.93
CA THR A 18 14.86 -14.28 10.10
C THR A 18 15.96 -15.31 9.88
N GLY A 19 16.91 -14.98 9.00
CA GLY A 19 18.06 -15.83 8.68
C GLY A 19 17.78 -16.94 7.67
N LEU A 20 16.60 -16.98 7.07
CA LEU A 20 16.23 -17.91 6.02
C LEU A 20 16.55 -17.34 4.62
N ASP A 21 16.81 -18.23 3.67
CA ASP A 21 16.91 -17.84 2.27
C ASP A 21 15.51 -17.58 1.65
N PRO A 22 15.43 -16.91 0.49
CA PRO A 22 14.16 -16.57 -0.14
C PRO A 22 13.21 -17.76 -0.40
N ASN A 23 13.75 -18.95 -0.73
CA ASN A 23 12.92 -20.13 -0.98
C ASN A 23 12.35 -20.67 0.33
N GLN A 24 13.17 -20.72 1.37
CA GLN A 24 12.75 -21.13 2.71
C GLN A 24 11.70 -20.18 3.28
N ILE A 25 11.80 -18.87 3.03
CA ILE A 25 10.79 -17.89 3.43
C ILE A 25 9.42 -18.24 2.81
N VAL A 26 9.39 -18.59 1.53
CA VAL A 26 8.14 -19.00 0.86
C VAL A 26 7.55 -20.24 1.52
N GLU A 27 8.37 -21.27 1.78
CA GLU A 27 7.91 -22.51 2.42
C GLU A 27 7.36 -22.28 3.83
N ILE A 28 8.06 -21.47 4.64
CA ILE A 28 7.61 -21.14 6.01
C ILE A 28 6.32 -20.32 5.99
N ARG A 29 6.16 -19.39 5.06
CA ARG A 29 4.90 -18.61 4.90
C ARG A 29 3.72 -19.51 4.55
N GLU A 30 3.90 -20.42 3.62
CA GLU A 30 2.87 -21.40 3.27
C GLU A 30 2.51 -22.28 4.47
N LEU A 31 3.50 -22.73 5.24
CA LEU A 31 3.28 -23.50 6.46
C LEU A 31 2.47 -22.68 7.49
N ILE A 32 2.84 -21.43 7.74
CA ILE A 32 2.15 -20.54 8.68
C ILE A 32 0.70 -20.33 8.25
N LYS A 33 0.45 -20.05 6.97
CA LYS A 33 -0.90 -19.91 6.42
C LYS A 33 -1.75 -21.17 6.60
N ASN A 34 -1.17 -22.34 6.34
CA ASN A 34 -1.89 -23.60 6.51
C ASN A 34 -2.26 -23.86 7.96
N ILE A 35 -1.34 -23.58 8.90
CA ILE A 35 -1.64 -23.67 10.34
C ILE A 35 -2.72 -22.65 10.75
N GLY A 36 -2.65 -21.43 10.22
CA GLY A 36 -3.60 -20.36 10.51
C GLY A 36 -5.04 -20.63 10.07
N ARG A 37 -5.28 -21.60 9.17
CA ARG A 37 -6.65 -22.04 8.81
C ARG A 37 -7.37 -22.78 9.93
N GLU A 38 -6.62 -23.40 10.82
CA GLU A 38 -7.16 -24.25 11.89
C GLU A 38 -6.89 -23.68 13.28
N LYS A 39 -5.87 -22.83 13.41
CA LYS A 39 -5.37 -22.32 14.68
C LYS A 39 -5.15 -20.82 14.64
N THR A 40 -5.09 -20.19 15.80
CA THR A 40 -4.67 -18.79 15.89
C THR A 40 -3.15 -18.70 15.86
N VAL A 41 -2.61 -18.01 14.85
CA VAL A 41 -1.18 -17.74 14.75
C VAL A 41 -0.93 -16.25 14.93
N ILE A 42 -0.06 -15.91 15.86
CA ILE A 42 0.45 -14.55 16.07
C ILE A 42 1.92 -14.56 15.71
N MET A 43 2.33 -13.71 14.76
CA MET A 43 3.73 -13.59 14.37
C MET A 43 4.21 -12.15 14.49
N SER A 44 5.45 -11.96 14.91
CA SER A 44 6.16 -10.69 14.78
C SER A 44 7.01 -10.71 13.51
N SER A 45 7.14 -9.58 12.84
CA SER A 45 8.15 -9.33 11.81
C SER A 45 8.42 -7.85 11.66
N HIS A 46 9.64 -7.50 11.29
CA HIS A 46 10.01 -6.15 10.88
C HIS A 46 9.91 -5.95 9.36
N ILE A 47 9.59 -7.00 8.61
CA ILE A 47 9.43 -6.98 7.15
C ILE A 47 7.95 -6.89 6.81
N LEU A 48 7.46 -5.68 6.52
CA LEU A 48 6.04 -5.41 6.31
C LEU A 48 5.47 -6.18 5.12
N ALA A 49 6.25 -6.39 4.06
CA ALA A 49 5.84 -7.20 2.92
C ALA A 49 5.53 -8.67 3.29
N GLU A 50 6.22 -9.24 4.27
CA GLU A 50 5.93 -10.58 4.78
C GLU A 50 4.63 -10.61 5.56
N ILE A 51 4.40 -9.59 6.39
CA ILE A 51 3.14 -9.43 7.12
C ILE A 51 1.96 -9.34 6.14
N GLU A 52 2.04 -8.47 5.12
CA GLU A 52 0.99 -8.34 4.11
C GLU A 52 0.71 -9.64 3.35
N ALA A 53 1.78 -10.40 3.08
CA ALA A 53 1.66 -11.63 2.33
C ALA A 53 1.17 -12.83 3.16
N THR A 54 1.21 -12.75 4.51
CA THR A 54 0.99 -13.92 5.38
C THR A 54 -0.19 -13.72 6.33
N CYS A 55 -0.42 -12.51 6.84
CA CYS A 55 -1.38 -12.25 7.91
C CYS A 55 -2.71 -11.70 7.39
N ASP A 56 -3.82 -12.16 7.97
CA ASP A 56 -5.15 -11.64 7.70
C ASP A 56 -5.40 -10.32 8.45
N ARG A 57 -4.75 -10.12 9.60
CA ARG A 57 -4.90 -8.95 10.47
C ARG A 57 -3.55 -8.48 10.97
N VAL A 58 -3.39 -7.17 11.05
CA VAL A 58 -2.14 -6.52 11.43
C VAL A 58 -2.37 -5.61 12.64
N LEU A 59 -1.49 -5.73 13.63
CA LEU A 59 -1.43 -4.85 14.79
C LEU A 59 -0.11 -4.07 14.72
N ILE A 60 -0.17 -2.73 14.70
CA ILE A 60 1.03 -1.89 14.77
C ILE A 60 1.18 -1.39 16.20
N ILE A 61 2.34 -1.69 16.79
CA ILE A 61 2.68 -1.28 18.16
C ILE A 61 3.76 -0.19 18.12
N ASN A 62 3.51 0.92 18.80
CA ASN A 62 4.49 1.99 18.98
C ASN A 62 4.52 2.45 20.43
N LYS A 63 5.71 2.55 21.02
CA LYS A 63 5.91 2.95 22.44
C LYS A 63 5.00 2.18 23.42
N GLY A 64 4.82 0.85 23.20
CA GLY A 64 4.02 -0.03 24.04
C GLY A 64 2.51 0.11 23.90
N LYS A 65 2.02 0.83 22.88
CA LYS A 65 0.59 1.01 22.59
C LYS A 65 0.27 0.49 21.19
N ILE A 66 -0.92 -0.09 21.03
CA ILE A 66 -1.46 -0.41 19.71
C ILE A 66 -1.90 0.90 19.07
N VAL A 67 -1.24 1.29 17.97
CA VAL A 67 -1.52 2.53 17.23
C VAL A 67 -2.32 2.29 15.96
N ALA A 68 -2.36 1.06 15.45
CA ALA A 68 -3.21 0.65 14.35
C ALA A 68 -3.58 -0.83 14.49
N ASP A 69 -4.80 -1.17 14.08
CA ASP A 69 -5.37 -2.52 14.14
C ASP A 69 -6.38 -2.70 13.02
N GLY A 70 -6.24 -3.75 12.24
CA GLY A 70 -7.14 -4.10 11.14
C GLY A 70 -6.50 -5.00 10.09
N THR A 71 -7.26 -5.33 9.06
CA THR A 71 -6.72 -5.95 7.84
C THR A 71 -5.84 -4.96 7.08
N SER A 72 -4.94 -5.43 6.23
CA SER A 72 -4.12 -4.55 5.37
C SER A 72 -4.98 -3.59 4.55
N ALA A 73 -6.12 -4.05 4.04
CA ALA A 73 -7.07 -3.21 3.29
C ALA A 73 -7.72 -2.13 4.16
N GLU A 74 -8.16 -2.47 5.38
CA GLU A 74 -8.73 -1.49 6.33
C GLU A 74 -7.70 -0.45 6.75
N LEU A 75 -6.44 -0.85 6.99
CA LEU A 75 -5.37 0.06 7.36
C LEU A 75 -5.05 1.02 6.22
N ARG A 76 -4.98 0.53 4.97
CA ARG A 76 -4.83 1.38 3.78
C ARG A 76 -5.99 2.36 3.62
N ASN A 77 -7.22 1.92 3.94
CA ASN A 77 -8.40 2.75 3.86
C ASN A 77 -8.49 3.82 4.96
N LYS A 78 -7.94 3.56 6.13
CA LYS A 78 -7.85 4.52 7.25
C LYS A 78 -6.71 5.54 7.10
N SER A 79 -5.79 5.32 6.17
CA SER A 79 -4.77 6.32 5.84
C SER A 79 -5.46 7.55 5.25
N ASP A 80 -5.28 8.72 5.86
CA ASP A 80 -5.82 10.01 5.42
C ASP A 80 -5.25 10.48 4.06
N LYS A 81 -4.30 9.73 3.50
CA LYS A 81 -3.80 9.99 2.16
C LYS A 81 -4.85 9.55 1.15
N GLY A 82 -5.37 10.49 0.37
CA GLY A 82 -6.24 10.25 -0.75
C GLY A 82 -5.70 9.20 -1.75
N LYS A 83 -6.35 9.03 -2.87
CA LYS A 83 -5.89 8.16 -3.96
C LYS A 83 -4.67 8.79 -4.62
N LEU A 84 -3.59 8.03 -4.76
CA LEU A 84 -2.41 8.42 -5.52
C LEU A 84 -2.46 7.74 -6.90
N LEU A 85 -2.32 8.53 -7.97
CA LEU A 85 -2.26 8.03 -9.34
C LEU A 85 -0.94 8.43 -9.98
N LYS A 86 -0.32 7.50 -10.69
CA LYS A 86 0.75 7.79 -11.66
C LYS A 86 0.13 7.89 -13.03
N ILE A 87 0.38 8.99 -13.70
CA ILE A 87 -0.12 9.23 -15.05
C ILE A 87 1.02 9.64 -15.97
N CYS A 88 0.94 9.19 -17.22
CA CYS A 88 1.77 9.66 -18.29
C CYS A 88 0.88 10.26 -19.39
N ILE A 89 1.03 11.55 -19.66
CA ILE A 89 0.25 12.29 -20.65
C ILE A 89 1.19 12.77 -21.75
N GLN A 90 0.83 12.48 -22.99
CA GLN A 90 1.59 12.81 -24.20
C GLN A 90 0.82 13.80 -25.07
N GLY A 91 1.56 14.58 -25.88
CA GLY A 91 0.97 15.50 -26.86
C GLY A 91 0.91 16.96 -26.42
N GLY A 92 1.38 17.28 -25.20
CA GLY A 92 1.50 18.63 -24.66
C GLY A 92 2.85 18.87 -24.01
N GLU A 93 3.15 20.12 -23.73
CA GLU A 93 4.30 20.48 -22.89
C GLU A 93 3.98 20.24 -21.43
N ASP A 94 4.97 19.87 -20.63
CA ASP A 94 4.76 19.51 -19.20
C ASP A 94 4.13 20.64 -18.39
N GLU A 95 4.47 21.88 -18.70
CA GLU A 95 3.93 23.07 -18.02
C GLU A 95 2.44 23.28 -18.34
N ASP A 96 2.04 23.07 -19.59
CA ASP A 96 0.63 23.17 -19.99
C ASP A 96 -0.21 22.05 -19.34
N ILE A 97 0.31 20.83 -19.34
CA ILE A 97 -0.34 19.67 -18.70
C ILE A 97 -0.50 19.93 -17.20
N TYR A 98 0.57 20.40 -16.53
CA TYR A 98 0.52 20.71 -15.11
C TYR A 98 -0.53 21.78 -14.78
N ASN A 99 -0.57 22.87 -15.59
CA ASN A 99 -1.51 23.97 -15.38
C ASN A 99 -2.96 23.51 -15.52
N GLU A 100 -3.28 22.71 -16.53
CA GLU A 100 -4.62 22.16 -16.73
C GLU A 100 -5.03 21.18 -15.61
N LEU A 101 -4.11 20.32 -15.16
CA LEU A 101 -4.35 19.44 -14.03
C LEU A 101 -4.57 20.23 -12.74
N ALA A 102 -3.84 21.32 -12.52
CA ALA A 102 -3.95 22.16 -11.33
C ALA A 102 -5.31 22.91 -11.23
N LEU A 103 -6.07 22.99 -12.33
CA LEU A 103 -7.44 23.55 -12.31
C LEU A 103 -8.46 22.56 -11.73
N ILE A 104 -8.13 21.30 -11.50
CA ILE A 104 -9.02 20.30 -10.93
C ILE A 104 -9.05 20.48 -9.39
N PRO A 105 -10.17 20.90 -8.79
CA PRO A 105 -10.22 21.24 -7.36
C PRO A 105 -9.97 20.05 -6.42
N GLU A 106 -10.26 18.84 -6.90
CA GLU A 106 -10.12 17.60 -6.13
C GLU A 106 -8.69 17.05 -6.09
N LEU A 107 -7.75 17.68 -6.81
CA LEU A 107 -6.33 17.37 -6.72
C LEU A 107 -5.69 18.14 -5.56
N GLU A 108 -5.13 17.39 -4.61
CA GLU A 108 -4.45 17.96 -3.45
C GLU A 108 -2.98 18.26 -3.74
N ASN A 109 -2.35 17.44 -4.58
CA ASN A 109 -0.95 17.56 -4.92
C ASN A 109 -0.64 16.99 -6.30
N ILE A 110 0.24 17.66 -7.04
CA ILE A 110 0.72 17.23 -8.35
C ILE A 110 2.26 17.34 -8.32
N ILE A 111 2.93 16.24 -8.58
CA ILE A 111 4.39 16.16 -8.65
C ILE A 111 4.77 15.68 -10.03
N SER A 112 5.56 16.48 -10.76
CA SER A 112 6.22 16.04 -11.98
C SER A 112 7.49 15.29 -11.61
N SER A 113 7.62 14.04 -12.04
CA SER A 113 8.75 13.17 -11.71
C SER A 113 9.78 13.07 -12.85
N THR A 114 9.29 12.96 -14.08
CA THR A 114 10.08 12.94 -15.31
C THR A 114 9.21 13.52 -16.43
N PRO A 115 9.75 13.86 -17.60
CA PRO A 115 8.96 14.42 -18.70
C PRO A 115 7.69 13.58 -18.96
N HIS A 116 6.56 14.27 -19.04
CA HIS A 116 5.22 13.71 -19.27
C HIS A 116 4.68 12.78 -18.18
N HIS A 117 5.41 12.57 -17.04
CA HIS A 117 5.00 11.71 -15.95
C HIS A 117 4.65 12.53 -14.70
N PHE A 118 3.44 12.35 -14.22
CA PHE A 118 2.91 13.06 -13.06
C PHE A 118 2.44 12.05 -12.00
N GLU A 119 2.73 12.36 -10.74
CA GLU A 119 2.12 11.70 -9.59
C GLU A 119 1.10 12.67 -9.01
N ILE A 120 -0.16 12.26 -8.99
CA ILE A 120 -1.26 13.09 -8.50
C ILE A 120 -1.90 12.46 -7.30
N GLN A 121 -2.18 13.29 -6.30
CA GLN A 121 -2.92 12.92 -5.11
C GLN A 121 -4.30 13.56 -5.14
N CYS A 122 -5.35 12.77 -4.95
CA CYS A 122 -6.73 13.22 -5.01
C CYS A 122 -7.58 12.56 -3.92
N GLU A 123 -8.72 13.14 -3.60
CA GLU A 123 -9.70 12.54 -2.71
C GLU A 123 -10.21 11.20 -3.25
N ARG A 124 -10.44 10.22 -2.36
CA ARG A 124 -10.79 8.83 -2.74
C ARG A 124 -12.12 8.67 -3.47
N ALA A 125 -13.07 9.56 -3.26
CA ALA A 125 -14.44 9.44 -3.74
C ALA A 125 -14.72 10.07 -5.10
N THR A 126 -13.69 10.57 -5.81
CA THR A 126 -13.85 11.33 -7.04
C THR A 126 -13.62 10.48 -8.28
N GLU A 127 -14.42 10.76 -9.35
CA GLU A 127 -14.19 10.22 -10.69
C GLU A 127 -13.04 10.97 -11.40
N ILE A 128 -11.88 11.04 -10.72
CA ILE A 128 -10.74 11.85 -11.17
C ILE A 128 -10.20 11.39 -12.53
N GLU A 129 -10.20 10.07 -12.75
CA GLU A 129 -9.74 9.48 -14.00
C GLU A 129 -10.53 10.01 -15.20
N LYS A 130 -11.84 10.16 -15.04
CA LYS A 130 -12.73 10.70 -16.09
C LYS A 130 -12.44 12.16 -16.35
N LYS A 131 -12.25 12.97 -15.30
CA LYS A 131 -11.92 14.39 -15.46
C LYS A 131 -10.60 14.60 -16.18
N ILE A 132 -9.56 13.82 -15.82
CA ILE A 132 -8.28 13.86 -16.49
C ILE A 132 -8.43 13.46 -17.96
N PHE A 133 -9.21 12.40 -18.25
CA PHE A 133 -9.47 11.97 -19.61
C PHE A 133 -10.15 13.06 -20.43
N ASP A 134 -11.18 13.72 -19.87
CA ASP A 134 -11.91 14.79 -20.54
C ASP A 134 -10.99 15.99 -20.86
N ILE A 135 -10.09 16.38 -19.95
CA ILE A 135 -9.07 17.42 -20.19
C ILE A 135 -8.12 17.02 -21.32
N CYS A 136 -7.64 15.79 -21.31
CA CYS A 136 -6.75 15.30 -22.38
C CYS A 136 -7.45 15.34 -23.74
N CYS A 137 -8.73 14.95 -23.81
CA CYS A 137 -9.51 15.02 -25.05
C CYS A 137 -9.70 16.46 -25.54
N GLN A 138 -9.95 17.42 -24.66
CA GLN A 138 -10.13 18.83 -25.01
C GLN A 138 -8.86 19.47 -25.58
N ASN A 139 -7.68 19.05 -25.09
CA ASN A 139 -6.38 19.59 -25.49
C ASN A 139 -5.69 18.76 -26.59
N ASN A 140 -6.33 17.73 -27.15
CA ASN A 140 -5.74 16.77 -28.08
C ASN A 140 -4.51 16.05 -27.53
N TRP A 141 -4.48 15.83 -26.22
CA TRP A 141 -3.49 15.00 -25.54
C TRP A 141 -3.99 13.57 -25.40
N TYR A 142 -3.08 12.63 -25.12
CA TYR A 142 -3.46 11.26 -24.85
C TYR A 142 -2.75 10.69 -23.62
N ILE A 143 -3.46 9.85 -22.89
CA ILE A 143 -2.95 9.17 -21.72
C ILE A 143 -2.30 7.88 -22.17
N SER A 144 -0.98 7.75 -21.98
CA SER A 144 -0.24 6.53 -22.27
C SER A 144 -0.18 5.57 -21.09
N GLU A 145 -0.29 6.10 -19.87
CA GLU A 145 -0.35 5.32 -18.63
C GLU A 145 -1.21 6.03 -17.60
N MET A 146 -2.05 5.26 -16.88
CA MET A 146 -2.77 5.71 -15.70
C MET A 146 -2.88 4.56 -14.71
N THR A 147 -2.05 4.57 -13.67
CA THR A 147 -1.92 3.48 -12.72
C THR A 147 -2.16 3.97 -11.30
N PRO A 148 -3.13 3.40 -10.56
CA PRO A 148 -3.29 3.71 -9.15
C PRO A 148 -2.08 3.19 -8.37
N VAL A 149 -1.51 4.04 -7.52
CA VAL A 149 -0.46 3.65 -6.58
C VAL A 149 -1.11 3.25 -5.28
N GLU A 150 -1.05 1.98 -4.97
CA GLU A 150 -1.54 1.50 -3.68
C GLU A 150 -0.64 2.00 -2.55
N THR A 151 -1.25 2.61 -1.53
CA THR A 151 -0.55 2.93 -0.28
C THR A 151 0.00 1.63 0.32
N ARG A 152 1.30 1.55 0.50
CA ARG A 152 1.94 0.37 1.10
C ARG A 152 1.80 0.41 2.62
N LEU A 153 1.85 -0.77 3.25
CA LEU A 153 1.82 -0.86 4.71
C LEU A 153 3.00 -0.11 5.36
N GLU A 154 4.13 0.02 4.65
CA GLU A 154 5.29 0.83 5.06
C GLU A 154 4.94 2.32 5.24
N ASP A 155 4.11 2.88 4.36
CA ASP A 155 3.73 4.29 4.42
C ASP A 155 2.80 4.53 5.61
N ILE A 156 1.89 3.60 5.86
CA ILE A 156 1.00 3.62 7.02
C ILE A 156 1.82 3.50 8.30
N PHE A 157 2.75 2.54 8.35
CA PHE A 157 3.64 2.35 9.50
C PHE A 157 4.42 3.64 9.81
N ARG A 158 5.02 4.27 8.79
CA ARG A 158 5.72 5.55 8.95
C ARG A 158 4.80 6.67 9.46
N GLN A 159 3.56 6.71 9.00
CA GLN A 159 2.60 7.74 9.40
C GLN A 159 2.20 7.58 10.87
N VAL A 160 1.85 6.37 11.32
CA VAL A 160 1.38 6.13 12.69
C VAL A 160 2.50 6.05 13.73
N THR A 161 3.76 5.92 13.29
CA THR A 161 4.94 5.88 14.17
C THR A 161 5.74 7.21 14.19
N LYS A 162 5.43 8.16 13.30
CA LYS A 162 6.00 9.52 13.31
C LYS A 162 5.32 10.35 14.39
N ASN A 163 5.73 10.15 15.65
CA ASN A 163 5.48 11.08 16.76
C ASN A 163 6.65 11.01 17.75
#